data_0f4f54ef590a94be4f652a25323e6475
#
_entry.id   0f4f54ef590a94be4f652a25323e6475
#
_cell.length_a   1.000
_cell.length_b   1.000
_cell.length_c   1.000
_cell.angle_alpha   90.00
_cell.angle_beta   90.00
_cell.angle_gamma   90.00
#
_symmetry.space_group_name_H-M   'P 1'
#
loop_
_entity.id
_entity.type
_entity.pdbx_description
1 polymer ?
#
loop_
_entity_poly.entity_id
_entity_poly.type
_entity_poly.pdbx_seq_one_letter_code
_entity_poly.pdbx_strand_id
1 'polypeptide(L)'
;KAADIDVAEIYDSFTITLLIELESIGFFERGEAGPAVLAGALDLTGRLPCNTHGGLLSYAHSGAAGGLFHAVEAVRQLRGEAEARQWIGSANQALPKLW
;
A
#
# COMPACT_ATOMS: atom_id res chain seq x y z
N LYS A 1 4.70 10.56 -10.48
CA LYS A 1 4.99 9.26 -11.11
C LYS A 1 4.91 8.16 -10.08
N ALA A 2 4.72 6.93 -10.50
CA ALA A 2 4.65 5.78 -9.59
C ALA A 2 5.91 5.67 -8.70
N ALA A 3 7.08 5.98 -9.24
CA ALA A 3 8.34 5.97 -8.50
C ALA A 3 8.42 7.02 -7.36
N ASP A 4 7.53 8.01 -7.35
CA ASP A 4 7.53 9.07 -6.35
C ASP A 4 6.62 8.74 -5.14
N ILE A 5 5.94 7.60 -5.17
CA ILE A 5 4.99 7.18 -4.12
C ILE A 5 5.72 6.40 -3.04
N ASP A 6 5.44 6.72 -1.81
CA ASP A 6 6.06 6.10 -0.62
C ASP A 6 5.20 4.99 -0.01
N VAL A 7 3.88 5.16 -0.04
CA VAL A 7 2.91 4.20 0.52
C VAL A 7 1.73 4.09 -0.42
N ALA A 8 1.25 2.88 -0.67
CA ALA A 8 0.09 2.62 -1.52
C ALA A 8 -1.03 1.93 -0.74
N GLU A 9 -2.24 2.45 -0.88
CA GLU A 9 -3.47 1.85 -0.35
C GLU A 9 -4.35 1.48 -1.55
N ILE A 10 -4.30 0.21 -1.94
CA ILE A 10 -4.86 -0.29 -3.20
C ILE A 10 -5.91 -1.37 -2.92
N TYR A 11 -7.00 -1.35 -3.69
CA TYR A 11 -8.07 -2.33 -3.58
C TYR A 11 -7.57 -3.76 -3.76
N ASP A 12 -7.78 -4.60 -2.77
CA ASP A 12 -7.23 -5.95 -2.71
C ASP A 12 -8.30 -6.99 -2.42
N SER A 13 -9.34 -7.07 -3.25
CA SER A 13 -10.41 -8.07 -3.12
C SER A 13 -9.88 -9.51 -3.16
N PHE A 14 -8.85 -9.75 -3.95
CA PHE A 14 -8.08 -11.00 -4.03
C PHE A 14 -6.60 -10.69 -4.20
N THR A 15 -5.73 -11.61 -3.81
CA THR A 15 -4.28 -11.43 -3.95
C THR A 15 -3.86 -11.17 -5.40
N ILE A 16 -4.44 -11.90 -6.35
CA ILE A 16 -4.15 -11.70 -7.78
C ILE A 16 -4.61 -10.33 -8.29
N THR A 17 -5.72 -9.81 -7.77
CA THR A 17 -6.20 -8.48 -8.12
C THR A 17 -5.16 -7.42 -7.78
N LEU A 18 -4.61 -7.48 -6.57
CA LEU A 18 -3.57 -6.56 -6.13
C LEU A 18 -2.34 -6.62 -7.05
N LEU A 19 -1.87 -7.82 -7.40
CA LEU A 19 -0.71 -7.97 -8.30
C LEU A 19 -0.97 -7.35 -9.67
N ILE A 20 -2.15 -7.57 -10.25
CA ILE A 20 -2.53 -6.99 -11.55
C ILE A 20 -2.59 -5.48 -11.47
N GLU A 21 -3.15 -4.93 -10.40
CA GLU A 21 -3.27 -3.49 -10.20
C GLU A 21 -1.89 -2.83 -10.04
N LEU A 22 -0.99 -3.42 -9.26
CA LEU A 22 0.37 -2.92 -9.08
C LEU A 22 1.13 -2.79 -10.40
N GLU A 23 0.97 -3.77 -11.29
CA GLU A 23 1.57 -3.72 -12.61
C GLU A 23 0.85 -2.73 -13.55
N SER A 24 -0.48 -2.68 -13.50
CA SER A 24 -1.29 -1.80 -14.36
C SER A 24 -1.09 -0.32 -14.01
N ILE A 25 -0.92 0.00 -12.75
CA ILE A 25 -0.61 1.37 -12.27
C ILE A 25 0.82 1.78 -12.65
N GLY A 26 1.72 0.81 -12.78
CA GLY A 26 3.11 1.05 -13.15
C GLY A 26 4.09 1.06 -11.98
N PHE A 27 3.71 0.51 -10.83
CA PHE A 27 4.65 0.32 -9.70
C PHE A 27 5.66 -0.77 -10.00
N PHE A 28 5.27 -1.78 -10.75
CA PHE A 28 6.12 -2.87 -11.21
C PHE A 28 5.87 -3.11 -12.70
N GLU A 29 6.87 -3.62 -13.39
CA GLU A 29 6.70 -4.05 -14.77
C GLU A 29 5.90 -5.35 -14.83
N ARG A 30 5.34 -5.63 -16.00
CA ARG A 30 4.52 -6.83 -16.22
C ARG A 30 5.28 -8.10 -15.89
N GLY A 31 4.71 -8.90 -15.01
CA GLY A 31 5.31 -10.16 -14.55
C GLY A 31 6.25 -10.00 -13.35
N GLU A 32 6.53 -8.79 -12.88
CA GLU A 32 7.49 -8.54 -11.80
C GLU A 32 6.86 -8.35 -10.41
N ALA A 33 5.55 -8.09 -10.34
CA ALA A 33 4.91 -7.84 -9.04
C ALA A 33 4.97 -9.06 -8.12
N GLY A 34 4.72 -10.26 -8.62
CA GLY A 34 4.78 -11.51 -7.84
C GLY A 34 6.15 -11.73 -7.19
N PRO A 35 7.23 -11.81 -7.97
CA PRO A 35 8.58 -11.93 -7.42
C PRO A 35 8.96 -10.82 -6.44
N ALA A 36 8.56 -9.57 -6.72
CA ALA A 36 8.82 -8.44 -5.83
C ALA A 36 8.12 -8.59 -4.47
N VAL A 37 6.87 -9.05 -4.46
CA VAL A 37 6.13 -9.33 -3.22
C VAL A 37 6.81 -10.43 -2.41
N LEU A 38 7.25 -11.50 -3.04
CA LEU A 38 8.00 -12.56 -2.37
C LEU A 38 9.32 -12.05 -1.75
N ALA A 39 9.92 -11.03 -2.36
CA ALA A 39 11.13 -10.39 -1.84
C ALA A 39 10.84 -9.33 -0.75
N GLY A 40 9.59 -9.13 -0.33
CA GLY A 40 9.21 -8.19 0.73
C GLY A 40 8.99 -6.76 0.28
N ALA A 41 8.79 -6.52 -1.02
CA ALA A 41 8.65 -5.15 -1.55
C ALA A 41 7.44 -4.39 -0.96
N LEU A 42 6.37 -5.09 -0.59
CA LEU A 42 5.14 -4.51 -0.03
C LEU A 42 5.12 -4.46 1.50
N ASP A 43 6.13 -5.01 2.16
CA ASP A 43 6.24 -4.95 3.62
C ASP A 43 6.43 -3.50 4.09
N LEU A 44 6.13 -3.23 5.36
CA LEU A 44 6.23 -1.87 5.92
C LEU A 44 7.62 -1.23 5.72
N THR A 45 8.66 -2.05 5.73
CA THR A 45 10.05 -1.63 5.50
C THR A 45 10.51 -1.88 4.06
N GLY A 46 9.62 -2.32 3.18
CA GLY A 46 9.93 -2.61 1.79
C GLY A 46 9.97 -1.36 0.91
N ARG A 47 10.19 -1.58 -0.38
CA ARG A 47 10.28 -0.52 -1.38
C ARG A 47 8.96 0.27 -1.52
N LEU A 48 7.83 -0.39 -1.41
CA LEU A 48 6.49 0.19 -1.54
C LEU A 48 5.56 -0.43 -0.51
N PRO A 49 5.59 0.03 0.75
CA PRO A 49 4.61 -0.41 1.74
C PRO A 49 3.20 -0.28 1.20
N CYS A 50 2.45 -1.39 1.21
CA CYS A 50 1.14 -1.45 0.58
C CYS A 50 0.12 -2.00 1.56
N ASN A 51 -1.07 -1.36 1.59
CA ASN A 51 -2.18 -1.76 2.45
C ASN A 51 -1.75 -1.99 3.90
N THR A 52 -1.14 -0.97 4.47
CA THR A 52 -0.49 -1.04 5.80
C THR A 52 -1.43 -1.43 6.93
N HIS A 53 -2.75 -1.24 6.78
CA HIS A 53 -3.77 -1.68 7.74
C HIS A 53 -4.18 -3.16 7.55
N GLY A 54 -3.69 -3.83 6.52
CA GLY A 54 -4.05 -5.22 6.17
C GLY A 54 -4.99 -5.35 4.99
N GLY A 55 -5.52 -4.24 4.46
CA GLY A 55 -6.39 -4.21 3.28
C GLY A 55 -7.73 -4.89 3.49
N LEU A 56 -8.42 -5.18 2.41
CA LEU A 56 -9.70 -5.91 2.42
C LEU A 56 -9.51 -7.36 2.87
N LEU A 57 -8.34 -7.95 2.61
CA LEU A 57 -8.06 -9.35 2.92
C LEU A 57 -7.86 -9.60 4.42
N SER A 58 -7.36 -8.63 5.17
CA SER A 58 -6.99 -8.83 6.57
C SER A 58 -7.66 -7.87 7.55
N TYR A 59 -8.02 -6.66 7.13
CA TYR A 59 -8.67 -5.69 7.99
C TYR A 59 -10.19 -5.80 7.93
N ALA A 60 -10.79 -5.46 6.80
CA ALA A 60 -12.23 -5.58 6.61
C ALA A 60 -12.64 -5.46 5.13
N HIS A 61 -13.64 -6.23 4.73
CA HIS A 61 -14.26 -6.15 3.42
C HIS A 61 -15.78 -6.15 3.56
N SER A 62 -16.39 -5.00 3.68
CA SER A 62 -17.83 -4.81 3.82
C SER A 62 -18.48 -4.31 2.53
N GLY A 63 -18.38 -5.09 1.46
CA GLY A 63 -18.93 -4.76 0.14
C GLY A 63 -18.40 -3.42 -0.38
N ALA A 64 -19.27 -2.55 -0.88
CA ALA A 64 -18.89 -1.26 -1.46
C ALA A 64 -18.18 -0.31 -0.48
N ALA A 65 -18.37 -0.48 0.82
CA ALA A 65 -17.73 0.35 1.84
C ALA A 65 -16.26 -0.05 2.11
N GLY A 66 -15.81 -1.21 1.63
CA GLY A 66 -14.46 -1.73 1.91
C GLY A 66 -13.35 -0.76 1.48
N GLY A 67 -13.52 -0.09 0.35
CA GLY A 67 -12.55 0.89 -0.15
C GLY A 67 -12.35 2.11 0.77
N LEU A 68 -13.32 2.45 1.60
CA LEU A 68 -13.19 3.56 2.56
C LEU A 68 -12.17 3.26 3.66
N PHE A 69 -11.93 2.00 4.00
CA PHE A 69 -10.92 1.63 4.98
C PHE A 69 -9.50 1.95 4.46
N HIS A 70 -9.27 1.84 3.17
CA HIS A 70 -8.02 2.30 2.55
C HIS A 70 -7.84 3.82 2.72
N ALA A 71 -8.90 4.59 2.48
CA ALA A 71 -8.87 6.04 2.67
C ALA A 71 -8.63 6.43 4.13
N VAL A 72 -9.24 5.72 5.08
CA VAL A 72 -9.01 5.95 6.52
C VAL A 72 -7.56 5.69 6.89
N GLU A 73 -6.98 4.58 6.42
CA GLU A 73 -5.57 4.28 6.69
C GLU A 73 -4.65 5.31 6.04
N ALA A 74 -4.94 5.74 4.81
CA ALA A 74 -4.18 6.79 4.14
C ALA A 74 -4.14 8.08 4.98
N VAL A 75 -5.29 8.49 5.52
CA VAL A 75 -5.37 9.66 6.42
C VAL A 75 -4.55 9.45 7.69
N ARG A 76 -4.61 8.27 8.30
CA ARG A 76 -3.81 7.95 9.50
C ARG A 76 -2.32 8.02 9.21
N GLN A 77 -1.87 7.48 8.08
CA GLN A 77 -0.47 7.58 7.65
C GLN A 77 -0.04 9.04 7.49
N LEU A 78 -0.86 9.86 6.83
CA LEU A 78 -0.57 11.30 6.65
C LEU A 78 -0.52 12.07 7.95
N ARG A 79 -1.34 11.69 8.93
CA ARG A 79 -1.38 12.33 10.26
C ARG A 79 -0.31 11.84 11.22
N GLY A 80 0.43 10.79 10.88
CA GLY A 80 1.36 10.15 11.81
C GLY A 80 0.66 9.38 12.92
N GLU A 81 -0.56 8.90 12.69
CA GLU A 81 -1.43 8.25 13.68
C GLU A 81 -1.57 6.73 13.45
N ALA A 82 -0.77 6.13 12.58
CA ALA A 82 -0.88 4.72 12.23
C ALA A 82 -0.16 3.79 13.23
N GLU A 83 0.41 4.31 14.31
CA GLU A 83 1.07 3.54 15.37
C GLU A 83 2.21 2.67 14.82
N ALA A 84 2.19 1.34 15.10
CA ALA A 84 3.21 0.41 14.63
C ALA A 84 3.25 0.24 13.11
N ARG A 85 2.17 0.59 12.40
CA ARG A 85 2.07 0.54 10.94
C ARG A 85 2.57 1.81 10.27
N GLN A 86 2.95 2.81 11.05
CA GLN A 86 3.35 4.11 10.51
C GLN A 86 4.58 4.00 9.61
N TRP A 87 4.47 4.54 8.40
CA TRP A 87 5.61 4.70 7.50
C TRP A 87 6.63 5.67 8.13
N ILE A 88 7.87 5.26 8.19
CA ILE A 88 8.94 6.03 8.83
C ILE A 88 9.73 6.88 7.81
N GLY A 89 9.92 6.37 6.59
CA GLY A 89 10.57 7.08 5.51
C GLY A 89 12.02 7.48 5.76
N SER A 90 12.50 8.41 4.96
CA SER A 90 13.81 9.01 5.14
C SER A 90 13.76 10.16 6.16
N ALA A 91 14.87 10.40 6.84
CA ALA A 91 14.98 11.44 7.88
C ALA A 91 14.61 12.87 7.39
N ASN A 92 14.57 13.09 6.09
CA ASN A 92 14.30 14.40 5.48
C ASN A 92 12.86 14.57 4.97
N GLN A 93 12.00 13.57 5.13
CA GLN A 93 10.64 13.60 4.63
C GLN A 93 9.64 13.50 5.77
N ALA A 94 8.90 14.57 6.00
CA ALA A 94 7.96 14.67 7.11
C ALA A 94 6.66 13.89 6.89
N LEU A 95 6.23 13.72 5.63
CA LEU A 95 4.97 13.07 5.28
C LEU A 95 5.16 12.11 4.10
N PRO A 96 4.50 10.94 4.10
CA PRO A 96 4.54 10.03 2.98
C PRO A 96 3.79 10.58 1.76
N LYS A 97 4.24 10.22 0.59
CA LYS A 97 3.49 10.41 -0.66
C LYS A 97 2.65 9.18 -0.90
N LEU A 98 1.35 9.35 -0.89
CA LEU A 98 0.37 8.28 -0.96
C LEU A 98 -0.21 8.07 -2.36
N TRP A 99 -0.54 6.83 -2.61
CA TRP A 99 -1.40 6.44 -3.71
C TRP A 99 -2.74 5.97 -3.17
#